data_7c03ecc466acdfa037c56afca2cf6f50
#
_entry.id   7c03ecc466acdfa037c56afca2cf6f50
#
_cell.length_a   1.000
_cell.length_b   1.000
_cell.length_c   1.000
_cell.angle_alpha   90.00
_cell.angle_beta   90.00
_cell.angle_gamma   90.00
#
_symmetry.space_group_name_H-M   'P 1'
#
loop_
_entity.id
_entity.type
_entity.pdbx_description
1 polymer ?
#
loop_
_entity_poly.entity_id
_entity_poly.type
_entity_poly.pdbx_seq_one_letter_code
_entity_poly.pdbx_strand_id
1 'polypeptide(L)'
;LGLVVSSIVVFFVFPHFTGSSSFQLTHLFWVAVFAGLVAQIIDGALGMAYGVTSTTLLMALGVPPAAATGSVHMSEVFTTAFSGLSHYKMGNVDFSIFKKLLIPGSIGAVIGAYIVSIKGDVLKPYISLYLVFIGFYILLKAYKRAKVKHEMDSKNIVPLALFGGFIDSVGGGGWGPVVTS
;
A
#
# COMPACT_ATOMS: atom_id res chain seq x y z
N LEU A 1 12.28 10.89 -4.34
CA LEU A 1 12.97 9.74 -3.73
C LEU A 1 12.09 8.49 -3.79
N GLY A 2 10.80 8.58 -3.42
CA GLY A 2 9.85 7.46 -3.49
C GLY A 2 9.73 6.84 -4.89
N LEU A 3 9.73 7.66 -5.94
CA LEU A 3 9.68 7.21 -7.33
C LEU A 3 10.89 6.35 -7.72
N VAL A 4 12.10 6.81 -7.33
CA VAL A 4 13.33 6.06 -7.62
C VAL A 4 13.33 4.73 -6.88
N VAL A 5 12.84 4.71 -5.65
CA VAL A 5 12.77 3.50 -4.83
C VAL A 5 11.72 2.53 -5.36
N SER A 6 10.51 3.00 -5.70
CA SER A 6 9.48 2.15 -6.35
C SER A 6 9.98 1.53 -7.64
N SER A 7 10.69 2.31 -8.45
CA SER A 7 11.28 1.83 -9.70
C SER A 7 12.38 0.80 -9.47
N ILE A 8 13.25 1.03 -8.46
CA ILE A 8 14.31 0.09 -8.08
C ILE A 8 13.72 -1.22 -7.56
N VAL A 9 12.65 -1.16 -6.75
CA VAL A 9 12.04 -2.36 -6.17
C VAL A 9 11.29 -3.18 -7.23
N VAL A 10 10.49 -2.54 -8.07
CA VAL A 10 9.88 -3.22 -9.24
C VAL A 10 10.96 -3.87 -10.10
N PHE A 11 12.08 -3.19 -10.26
CA PHE A 11 13.23 -3.63 -11.00
C PHE A 11 13.92 -4.88 -10.41
N PHE A 12 14.19 -4.90 -9.11
CA PHE A 12 14.86 -6.05 -8.47
C PHE A 12 13.93 -7.23 -8.20
N VAL A 13 12.64 -6.98 -7.94
CA VAL A 13 11.69 -8.01 -7.57
C VAL A 13 11.05 -8.66 -8.80
N PHE A 14 10.74 -7.89 -9.83
CA PHE A 14 10.06 -8.38 -11.03
C PHE A 14 10.83 -9.48 -11.80
N PRO A 15 12.15 -9.40 -12.02
CA PRO A 15 12.90 -10.47 -12.69
C PRO A 15 12.87 -11.81 -11.96
N HIS A 16 12.86 -11.79 -10.62
CA HIS A 16 12.76 -13.01 -9.82
C HIS A 16 11.42 -13.73 -9.98
N PHE A 17 10.35 -13.00 -10.26
CA PHE A 17 9.02 -13.57 -10.52
C PHE A 17 8.82 -14.01 -11.97
N THR A 18 9.55 -13.41 -12.91
CA THR A 18 9.42 -13.73 -14.35
C THR A 18 10.43 -14.75 -14.85
N GLY A 19 11.38 -15.17 -14.01
CA GLY A 19 12.43 -16.13 -14.37
C GLY A 19 13.45 -15.60 -15.38
N SER A 20 13.42 -14.31 -15.73
CA SER A 20 14.37 -13.70 -16.66
C SER A 20 15.63 -13.24 -15.92
N SER A 21 16.77 -13.81 -16.26
CA SER A 21 18.08 -13.50 -15.65
C SER A 21 18.78 -12.26 -16.21
N SER A 22 18.19 -11.57 -17.18
CA SER A 22 18.78 -10.38 -17.79
C SER A 22 17.98 -9.11 -17.46
N PHE A 23 18.68 -8.13 -16.89
CA PHE A 23 18.16 -6.80 -16.74
C PHE A 23 17.99 -6.13 -18.10
N GLN A 24 16.76 -5.90 -18.48
CA GLN A 24 16.45 -5.07 -19.64
C GLN A 24 15.56 -3.90 -19.22
N LEU A 25 15.98 -2.68 -19.56
CA LEU A 25 15.14 -1.48 -19.51
C LEU A 25 14.06 -1.58 -20.60
N THR A 26 13.13 -2.51 -20.38
CA THR A 26 12.03 -2.77 -21.29
C THR A 26 11.02 -1.62 -21.25
N HIS A 27 10.18 -1.53 -22.27
CA HIS A 27 9.03 -0.63 -22.27
C HIS A 27 8.20 -0.74 -20.99
N LEU A 28 8.01 -1.96 -20.47
CA LEU A 28 7.28 -2.22 -19.24
C LEU A 28 7.91 -1.56 -18.00
N PHE A 29 9.24 -1.47 -17.92
CA PHE A 29 9.93 -0.74 -16.85
C PHE A 29 9.52 0.75 -16.86
N TRP A 30 9.56 1.40 -17.99
CA TRP A 30 9.21 2.83 -18.10
C TRP A 30 7.72 3.07 -17.83
N VAL A 31 6.85 2.15 -18.24
CA VAL A 31 5.42 2.21 -17.92
C VAL A 31 5.20 2.08 -16.42
N ALA A 32 5.91 1.18 -15.74
CA ALA A 32 5.83 1.02 -14.29
C ALA A 32 6.36 2.26 -13.53
N VAL A 33 7.45 2.87 -14.02
CA VAL A 33 7.98 4.14 -13.47
C VAL A 33 6.94 5.24 -13.59
N PHE A 34 6.33 5.39 -14.76
CA PHE A 34 5.28 6.39 -14.99
C PHE A 34 4.04 6.13 -14.13
N ALA A 35 3.62 4.87 -14.03
CA ALA A 35 2.51 4.47 -13.16
C ALA A 35 2.78 4.82 -11.68
N GLY A 36 3.99 4.55 -11.19
CA GLY A 36 4.42 4.93 -9.84
C GLY A 36 4.43 6.44 -9.62
N LEU A 37 4.84 7.23 -10.64
CA LEU A 37 4.77 8.70 -10.59
C LEU A 37 3.33 9.19 -10.43
N VAL A 38 2.43 8.66 -11.25
CA VAL A 38 1.00 9.01 -11.19
C VAL A 38 0.42 8.64 -9.83
N ALA A 39 0.71 7.43 -9.34
CA ALA A 39 0.26 6.98 -8.02
C ALA A 39 0.76 7.91 -6.90
N GLN A 40 2.02 8.35 -6.96
CA GLN A 40 2.59 9.27 -5.97
C GLN A 40 1.96 10.68 -6.02
N ILE A 41 1.61 11.18 -7.21
CA ILE A 41 0.90 12.45 -7.34
C ILE A 41 -0.51 12.35 -6.74
N ILE A 42 -1.21 11.25 -7.00
CA ILE A 42 -2.55 10.99 -6.44
C ILE A 42 -2.45 10.89 -4.91
N ASP A 43 -1.48 10.15 -4.39
CA ASP A 43 -1.27 10.01 -2.95
C ASP A 43 -0.94 11.36 -2.30
N GLY A 44 -0.05 12.14 -2.89
CA GLY A 44 0.27 13.48 -2.40
C GLY A 44 -0.93 14.43 -2.36
N ALA A 45 -1.88 14.26 -3.28
CA ALA A 45 -3.11 15.05 -3.32
C ALA A 45 -4.17 14.58 -2.32
N LEU A 46 -4.31 13.26 -2.11
CA LEU A 46 -5.34 12.62 -1.30
C LEU A 46 -4.85 12.17 0.08
N GLY A 47 -3.53 11.95 0.23
CA GLY A 47 -2.88 11.56 1.48
C GLY A 47 -3.10 10.10 1.91
N MET A 48 -3.62 9.24 1.02
CA MET A 48 -3.98 7.87 1.42
C MET A 48 -4.13 6.86 0.26
N ALA A 49 -3.66 7.16 -0.92
CA ALA A 49 -4.03 6.40 -2.11
C ALA A 49 -2.88 5.62 -2.77
N TYR A 50 -1.64 5.75 -2.29
CA TYR A 50 -0.46 5.18 -2.96
C TYR A 50 -0.58 3.66 -3.15
N GLY A 51 -0.84 2.92 -2.08
CA GLY A 51 -0.92 1.46 -2.13
C GLY A 51 -2.02 0.97 -3.06
N VAL A 52 -3.25 1.52 -2.93
CA VAL A 52 -4.39 1.16 -3.78
C VAL A 52 -4.11 1.47 -5.25
N THR A 53 -3.60 2.66 -5.55
CA THR A 53 -3.35 3.10 -6.93
C THR A 53 -2.22 2.29 -7.57
N SER A 54 -1.11 2.12 -6.86
CA SER A 54 0.05 1.36 -7.36
C SER A 54 -0.29 -0.10 -7.58
N THR A 55 -0.96 -0.76 -6.63
CA THR A 55 -1.40 -2.15 -6.76
C THR A 55 -2.36 -2.31 -7.94
N THR A 56 -3.33 -1.40 -8.07
CA THR A 56 -4.29 -1.42 -9.19
C THR A 56 -3.59 -1.30 -10.54
N LEU A 57 -2.66 -0.36 -10.67
CA LEU A 57 -1.92 -0.15 -11.92
C LEU A 57 -1.03 -1.35 -12.26
N LEU A 58 -0.31 -1.92 -11.29
CA LEU A 58 0.52 -3.10 -11.51
C LEU A 58 -0.31 -4.31 -11.91
N MET A 59 -1.45 -4.55 -11.23
CA MET A 59 -2.36 -5.64 -11.60
C MET A 59 -3.01 -5.44 -12.97
N ALA A 60 -3.33 -4.20 -13.35
CA ALA A 60 -3.83 -3.86 -14.69
C ALA A 60 -2.79 -4.11 -15.79
N LEU A 61 -1.50 -3.96 -15.47
CA LEU A 61 -0.38 -4.31 -16.34
C LEU A 61 -0.09 -5.82 -16.39
N GLY A 62 -0.90 -6.65 -15.72
CA GLY A 62 -0.77 -8.11 -15.72
C GLY A 62 0.15 -8.67 -14.63
N VAL A 63 0.66 -7.84 -13.71
CA VAL A 63 1.48 -8.32 -12.59
C VAL A 63 0.60 -9.16 -11.64
N PRO A 64 1.04 -10.35 -11.23
CA PRO A 64 0.32 -11.17 -10.26
C PRO A 64 0.11 -10.41 -8.92
N PRO A 65 -1.01 -10.66 -8.19
CA PRO A 65 -1.32 -9.94 -6.95
C PRO A 65 -0.20 -9.94 -5.91
N ALA A 66 0.41 -11.11 -5.66
CA ALA A 66 1.51 -11.24 -4.70
C ALA A 66 2.74 -10.39 -5.07
N ALA A 67 3.09 -10.33 -6.37
CA ALA A 67 4.18 -9.50 -6.85
C ALA A 67 3.83 -8.01 -6.82
N ALA A 68 2.60 -7.65 -7.16
CA ALA A 68 2.12 -6.28 -7.13
C ALA A 68 2.15 -5.72 -5.70
N THR A 69 1.50 -6.40 -4.74
CA THR A 69 1.48 -5.95 -3.34
C THR A 69 2.86 -5.97 -2.71
N GLY A 70 3.66 -7.01 -2.95
CA GLY A 70 5.04 -7.11 -2.45
C GLY A 70 5.91 -5.95 -2.93
N SER A 71 5.84 -5.58 -4.21
CA SER A 71 6.58 -4.45 -4.79
C SER A 71 6.16 -3.12 -4.18
N VAL A 72 4.86 -2.92 -3.99
CA VAL A 72 4.31 -1.71 -3.36
C VAL A 72 4.80 -1.59 -1.92
N HIS A 73 4.67 -2.62 -1.11
CA HIS A 73 5.11 -2.58 0.30
C HIS A 73 6.62 -2.41 0.45
N MET A 74 7.43 -3.01 -0.43
CA MET A 74 8.87 -2.75 -0.45
C MET A 74 9.20 -1.28 -0.71
N SER A 75 8.47 -0.63 -1.60
CA SER A 75 8.61 0.83 -1.84
C SER A 75 8.19 1.63 -0.61
N GLU A 76 7.11 1.24 0.03
CA GLU A 76 6.57 1.90 1.22
C GLU A 76 7.52 1.82 2.42
N VAL A 77 8.30 0.75 2.59
CA VAL A 77 9.31 0.67 3.65
C VAL A 77 10.23 1.88 3.63
N PHE A 78 10.69 2.30 2.45
CA PHE A 78 11.60 3.44 2.34
C PHE A 78 10.87 4.78 2.46
N THR A 79 9.74 4.95 1.78
CA THR A 79 8.98 6.20 1.81
C THR A 79 8.42 6.50 3.19
N THR A 80 7.87 5.48 3.86
CA THR A 80 7.33 5.61 5.23
C THR A 80 8.42 5.77 6.28
N ALA A 81 9.61 5.17 6.09
CA ALA A 81 10.74 5.41 6.99
C ALA A 81 11.15 6.89 6.98
N PHE A 82 11.28 7.51 5.81
CA PHE A 82 11.59 8.95 5.71
C PHE A 82 10.46 9.84 6.25
N SER A 83 9.20 9.50 5.95
CA SER A 83 8.04 10.21 6.48
C SER A 83 7.96 10.09 8.00
N GLY A 84 8.10 8.89 8.53
CA GLY A 84 8.10 8.61 9.96
C GLY A 84 9.20 9.37 10.71
N LEU A 85 10.42 9.39 10.17
CA LEU A 85 11.53 10.16 10.75
C LEU A 85 11.23 11.67 10.75
N SER A 86 10.61 12.18 9.70
CA SER A 86 10.21 13.59 9.61
C SER A 86 9.15 13.92 10.66
N HIS A 87 8.11 13.12 10.79
CA HIS A 87 7.07 13.29 11.80
C HIS A 87 7.60 13.14 13.23
N TYR A 88 8.54 12.21 13.45
CA TYR A 88 9.23 12.07 14.73
C TYR A 88 9.99 13.35 15.11
N LYS A 89 10.77 13.91 14.17
CA LYS A 89 11.51 15.17 14.41
C LYS A 89 10.59 16.37 14.66
N MET A 90 9.40 16.37 14.09
CA MET A 90 8.39 17.42 14.31
C MET A 90 7.56 17.22 15.59
N GLY A 91 7.78 16.14 16.35
CA GLY A 91 7.00 15.86 17.56
C GLY A 91 5.58 15.36 17.31
N ASN A 92 5.26 14.90 16.11
CA ASN A 92 3.90 14.49 15.70
C ASN A 92 3.63 12.99 15.92
N VAL A 93 4.51 12.26 16.63
CA VAL A 93 4.37 10.82 16.84
C VAL A 93 3.91 10.51 18.26
N ASP A 94 2.71 9.95 18.39
CA ASP A 94 2.25 9.32 19.63
C ASP A 94 2.72 7.88 19.73
N PHE A 95 3.75 7.63 20.56
CA PHE A 95 4.30 6.30 20.75
C PHE A 95 3.35 5.32 21.44
N SER A 96 2.37 5.79 22.22
CA SER A 96 1.36 4.92 22.85
C SER A 96 0.45 4.30 21.80
N ILE A 97 -0.05 5.12 20.89
CA ILE A 97 -0.88 4.68 19.75
C ILE A 97 -0.04 3.81 18.82
N PHE A 98 1.16 4.26 18.45
CA PHE A 98 2.07 3.51 17.57
C PHE A 98 2.32 2.07 18.05
N LYS A 99 2.62 1.87 19.33
CA LYS A 99 2.85 0.52 19.89
C LYS A 99 1.61 -0.35 19.86
N LYS A 100 0.42 0.22 20.08
CA LYS A 100 -0.86 -0.51 20.02
C LYS A 100 -1.22 -0.94 18.61
N LEU A 101 -0.81 -0.18 17.59
CA LEU A 101 -1.05 -0.48 16.19
C LEU A 101 -0.01 -1.44 15.60
N LEU A 102 1.25 -1.33 16.02
CA LEU A 102 2.38 -2.04 15.43
C LEU A 102 2.22 -3.57 15.48
N ILE A 103 2.00 -4.13 16.66
CA ILE A 103 1.95 -5.58 16.83
C ILE A 103 0.75 -6.20 16.11
N PRO A 104 -0.51 -5.77 16.37
CA PRO A 104 -1.65 -6.39 15.70
C PRO A 104 -1.64 -6.10 14.19
N GLY A 105 -1.21 -4.92 13.77
CA GLY A 105 -1.07 -4.58 12.35
C GLY A 105 -0.05 -5.48 11.64
N SER A 106 1.09 -5.73 12.25
CA SER A 106 2.10 -6.65 11.69
C SER A 106 1.58 -8.08 11.60
N ILE A 107 0.84 -8.56 12.61
CA ILE A 107 0.23 -9.90 12.57
C ILE A 107 -0.78 -9.98 11.41
N GLY A 108 -1.65 -9.00 11.29
CA GLY A 108 -2.60 -8.91 10.16
C GLY A 108 -1.89 -8.91 8.81
N ALA A 109 -0.84 -8.10 8.66
CA ALA A 109 -0.07 -8.01 7.42
C ALA A 109 0.61 -9.34 7.05
N VAL A 110 1.21 -10.05 8.01
CA VAL A 110 1.83 -11.36 7.77
C VAL A 110 0.79 -12.39 7.31
N ILE A 111 -0.39 -12.43 7.95
CA ILE A 111 -1.47 -13.34 7.55
C ILE A 111 -1.95 -13.03 6.13
N GLY A 112 -2.20 -11.76 5.82
CA GLY A 112 -2.66 -11.34 4.49
C GLY A 112 -1.62 -11.63 3.40
N ALA A 113 -0.35 -11.28 3.63
CA ALA A 113 0.75 -11.56 2.71
C ALA A 113 0.91 -13.06 2.45
N TYR A 114 0.81 -13.89 3.48
CA TYR A 114 0.85 -15.35 3.35
C TYR A 114 -0.29 -15.89 2.49
N ILE A 115 -1.52 -15.41 2.72
CA ILE A 115 -2.69 -15.84 1.92
C ILE A 115 -2.53 -15.42 0.46
N VAL A 116 -2.10 -14.19 0.19
CA VAL A 116 -1.90 -13.70 -1.18
C VAL A 116 -0.76 -14.43 -1.87
N SER A 117 0.31 -14.79 -1.15
CA SER A 117 1.44 -15.53 -1.74
C SER A 117 1.05 -16.93 -2.22
N ILE A 118 0.12 -17.60 -1.53
CA ILE A 118 -0.30 -18.97 -1.88
C ILE A 118 -1.51 -18.99 -2.83
N LYS A 119 -2.45 -18.05 -2.66
CA LYS A 119 -3.76 -18.04 -3.33
C LYS A 119 -4.01 -16.80 -4.17
N GLY A 120 -2.99 -15.97 -4.43
CA GLY A 120 -3.13 -14.68 -5.09
C GLY A 120 -3.86 -14.74 -6.42
N ASP A 121 -3.57 -15.73 -7.26
CA ASP A 121 -4.21 -15.89 -8.58
C ASP A 121 -5.72 -16.20 -8.44
N VAL A 122 -6.09 -17.04 -7.48
CA VAL A 122 -7.51 -17.36 -7.18
C VAL A 122 -8.21 -16.15 -6.57
N LEU A 123 -7.51 -15.37 -5.76
CA LEU A 123 -8.04 -14.20 -5.08
C LEU A 123 -8.06 -12.95 -5.97
N LYS A 124 -7.38 -12.97 -7.13
CA LYS A 124 -7.29 -11.82 -8.04
C LYS A 124 -8.63 -11.11 -8.30
N PRO A 125 -9.74 -11.81 -8.65
CA PRO A 125 -11.02 -11.14 -8.88
C PRO A 125 -11.58 -10.45 -7.62
N TYR A 126 -11.40 -11.04 -6.45
CA TYR A 126 -11.84 -10.47 -5.18
C TYR A 126 -11.02 -9.25 -4.78
N ILE A 127 -9.69 -9.33 -4.97
CA ILE A 127 -8.78 -8.20 -4.76
C ILE A 127 -9.13 -7.06 -5.71
N SER A 128 -9.38 -7.34 -6.99
CA SER A 128 -9.77 -6.33 -7.98
C SER A 128 -11.10 -5.67 -7.60
N LEU A 129 -12.08 -6.45 -7.16
CA LEU A 129 -13.37 -5.92 -6.69
C LEU A 129 -13.19 -5.01 -5.46
N TYR A 130 -12.40 -5.46 -4.48
CA TYR A 130 -12.04 -4.65 -3.32
C TYR A 130 -11.37 -3.33 -3.73
N LEU A 131 -10.41 -3.36 -4.65
CA LEU A 131 -9.71 -2.16 -5.13
C LEU A 131 -10.66 -1.17 -5.80
N VAL A 132 -11.67 -1.65 -6.54
CA VAL A 132 -12.72 -0.79 -7.12
C VAL A 132 -13.51 -0.09 -6.00
N PHE A 133 -13.98 -0.83 -4.99
CA PHE A 133 -14.75 -0.24 -3.90
C PHE A 133 -13.96 0.77 -3.09
N ILE A 134 -12.72 0.43 -2.72
CA ILE A 134 -11.90 1.33 -1.93
C ILE A 134 -11.46 2.56 -2.73
N GLY A 135 -11.18 2.39 -4.03
CA GLY A 135 -10.89 3.52 -4.92
C GLY A 135 -12.08 4.47 -5.03
N PHE A 136 -13.29 3.95 -5.18
CA PHE A 136 -14.50 4.74 -5.18
C PHE A 136 -14.75 5.46 -3.85
N TYR A 137 -14.52 4.77 -2.73
CA TYR A 137 -14.59 5.36 -1.40
C TYR A 137 -13.60 6.54 -1.22
N ILE A 138 -12.35 6.38 -1.67
CA ILE A 138 -11.33 7.45 -1.63
C ILE A 138 -11.80 8.67 -2.44
N LEU A 139 -12.33 8.46 -3.65
CA LEU A 139 -12.86 9.53 -4.50
C LEU A 139 -14.03 10.26 -3.83
N LEU A 140 -14.97 9.52 -3.24
CA LEU A 140 -16.09 10.13 -2.50
C LEU A 140 -15.61 10.95 -1.30
N LYS A 141 -14.62 10.44 -0.56
CA LYS A 141 -14.04 11.13 0.58
C LYS A 141 -13.32 12.41 0.15
N ALA A 142 -12.55 12.36 -0.93
CA ALA A 142 -11.89 13.52 -1.52
C ALA A 142 -12.90 14.60 -1.95
N TYR A 143 -14.00 14.19 -2.60
CA TYR A 143 -15.04 15.11 -3.04
C TYR A 143 -15.76 15.80 -1.86
N LYS A 144 -16.05 15.05 -0.80
CA LYS A 144 -16.79 15.57 0.36
C LYS A 144 -15.98 16.51 1.27
N ARG A 145 -14.68 16.71 1.03
CA ARG A 145 -13.79 17.53 1.90
C ARG A 145 -14.03 17.24 3.38
N ALA A 146 -14.13 15.98 3.77
CA ALA A 146 -14.50 15.60 5.11
C ALA A 146 -13.50 16.17 6.14
N LYS A 147 -13.98 17.06 6.98
CA LYS A 147 -13.29 17.45 8.22
C LYS A 147 -13.37 16.25 9.16
N VAL A 148 -12.41 15.36 9.05
CA VAL A 148 -12.34 14.21 9.96
C VAL A 148 -11.70 14.69 11.27
N LYS A 149 -12.52 14.98 12.26
CA LYS A 149 -12.13 14.91 13.66
C LYS A 149 -12.48 13.50 14.12
N HIS A 150 -11.56 12.59 14.05
CA HIS A 150 -11.72 11.28 14.70
C HIS A 150 -10.84 11.29 15.95
N GLU A 151 -11.47 11.38 17.11
CA GLU A 151 -10.88 10.87 18.35
C GLU A 151 -10.99 9.35 18.27
N MET A 152 -9.88 8.65 18.03
CA MET A 152 -9.86 7.19 18.02
C MET A 152 -10.21 6.67 19.41
N ASP A 153 -11.34 5.97 19.54
CA ASP A 153 -11.66 5.25 20.76
C ASP A 153 -10.62 4.13 20.96
N SER A 154 -9.91 4.22 22.08
CA SER A 154 -8.79 3.30 22.38
C SER A 154 -9.19 1.81 22.44
N LYS A 155 -10.49 1.50 22.61
CA LYS A 155 -11.00 0.13 22.70
C LYS A 155 -10.97 -0.63 21.37
N ASN A 156 -11.06 0.07 20.25
CA ASN A 156 -11.16 -0.53 18.92
C ASN A 156 -9.84 -0.53 18.12
N ILE A 157 -8.76 0.00 18.70
CA ILE A 157 -7.48 0.15 18.01
C ILE A 157 -6.89 -1.22 17.58
N VAL A 158 -6.94 -2.22 18.45
CA VAL A 158 -6.31 -3.54 18.18
C VAL A 158 -7.00 -4.29 17.04
N PRO A 159 -8.33 -4.53 17.07
CA PRO A 159 -9.00 -5.19 15.95
C PRO A 159 -8.91 -4.38 14.65
N LEU A 160 -8.96 -3.06 14.73
CA LEU A 160 -8.82 -2.19 13.58
C LEU A 160 -7.43 -2.30 12.95
N ALA A 161 -6.36 -2.33 13.76
CA ALA A 161 -4.99 -2.49 13.28
C ALA A 161 -4.76 -3.86 12.64
N LEU A 162 -5.28 -4.93 13.25
CA LEU A 162 -5.17 -6.29 12.72
C LEU A 162 -5.87 -6.39 11.35
N PHE A 163 -7.09 -5.90 11.26
CA PHE A 163 -7.86 -5.89 10.02
C PHE A 163 -7.23 -4.96 8.98
N GLY A 164 -6.80 -3.76 9.40
CA GLY A 164 -6.12 -2.81 8.52
C GLY A 164 -4.83 -3.38 7.93
N GLY A 165 -3.97 -3.97 8.75
CA GLY A 165 -2.74 -4.62 8.28
C GLY A 165 -3.01 -5.79 7.33
N PHE A 166 -4.05 -6.60 7.62
CA PHE A 166 -4.48 -7.68 6.74
C PHE A 166 -4.93 -7.16 5.36
N ILE A 167 -5.84 -6.21 5.34
CA ILE A 167 -6.35 -5.61 4.10
C ILE A 167 -5.24 -4.89 3.33
N ASP A 168 -4.34 -4.23 4.04
CA ASP A 168 -3.21 -3.52 3.45
C ASP A 168 -2.30 -4.45 2.65
N SER A 169 -1.89 -5.55 3.26
CA SER A 169 -1.02 -6.54 2.62
C SER A 169 -1.69 -7.26 1.43
N VAL A 170 -3.03 -7.30 1.40
CA VAL A 170 -3.80 -7.90 0.30
C VAL A 170 -3.92 -6.95 -0.90
N GLY A 171 -4.11 -5.66 -0.67
CA GLY A 171 -4.40 -4.71 -1.75
C GLY A 171 -3.81 -3.30 -1.58
N GLY A 172 -3.05 -3.03 -0.52
CA GLY A 172 -2.41 -1.73 -0.30
C GLY A 172 -3.36 -0.63 0.19
N GLY A 173 -4.53 -0.97 0.72
CA GLY A 173 -5.55 0.00 1.12
C GLY A 173 -5.98 -0.06 2.59
N GLY A 174 -5.18 -0.67 3.45
CA GLY A 174 -5.54 -0.88 4.86
C GLY A 174 -5.29 0.33 5.74
N TRP A 175 -4.10 0.89 5.74
CA TRP A 175 -3.74 1.95 6.68
C TRP A 175 -4.41 3.29 6.35
N GLY A 176 -4.31 3.77 5.13
CA GLY A 176 -4.91 5.05 4.74
C GLY A 176 -6.44 5.02 4.79
N PRO A 177 -7.09 4.29 3.88
CA PRO A 177 -8.55 4.32 3.74
C PRO A 177 -9.31 3.65 4.88
N VAL A 178 -8.75 2.63 5.54
CA VAL A 178 -9.47 1.82 6.56
C VAL A 178 -9.14 2.28 7.97
N VAL A 179 -7.84 2.44 8.32
CA VAL A 179 -7.43 2.75 9.70
C VAL A 179 -7.51 4.23 10.00
N THR A 180 -7.14 5.11 9.06
CA THR A 180 -7.07 6.56 9.30
C THR A 180 -8.30 7.32 8.78
N SER A 181 -9.29 6.67 8.24
CA SER A 181 -10.54 7.28 7.77
C SER A 181 -11.68 7.08 8.77
#